data_8f97c122f061066cbe4ecb37a0a29cf3
#
_entry.id   8f97c122f061066cbe4ecb37a0a29cf3
#
_cell.length_a   1.000
_cell.length_b   1.000
_cell.length_c   1.000
_cell.angle_alpha   90.00
_cell.angle_beta   90.00
_cell.angle_gamma   90.00
#
_symmetry.space_group_name_H-M   'P 1'
#
loop_
_entity.id
_entity.type
_entity.pdbx_description
1 polymer ?
#
loop_
_entity_poly.entity_id
_entity_poly.type
_entity_poly.pdbx_seq_one_letter_code
_entity_poly.pdbx_strand_id
1 'polypeptide(L)'
;DVDGSGKLSIDEFTQIIRCFNTTVTDSEIAALVRQADLNGDGEIDFEEFIATQTYESGLKISIAGLRSFKKILLQYQKVAKFSSIALIEVDSELGAGTRGQSMGTAALREAAIQKQAARVHAENGVLSLDSLQVQTENWADALGHKHQYAKYIDKLYQVLSRTTDVVAQTLQEGLFPVVLGGDHSTAAGTIAGIKKAFPNHRLGVVWIDAHADIHSPYTTPSGNMHGMPLAMATATDNLAKQINDLDSDTLELWKLCQRLGLADGANFSIEDLVYVAVRDTEEAEDHLIETHQILNMTTEHVRTLGADVVAQRCLEKLEGVDLIYVTFDVDSMDSTICMGTGTPAPNGIFVKEACLLNETLLKDPRVCCWEICEINPLLDTLNTMVENSLGIFETVVDAIANRLEVTPKV
;
A
#
# COMPACT_ATOMS: atom_id res chain seq x y z
N ASP A 1 23.18 7.07 1.44
CA ASP A 1 22.92 7.77 2.69
C ASP A 1 22.00 6.88 3.55
N VAL A 2 22.63 5.88 4.19
CA VAL A 2 21.91 4.87 5.01
C VAL A 2 21.46 5.45 6.34
N ASP A 3 22.13 6.50 6.83
CA ASP A 3 21.86 7.13 8.10
C ASP A 3 20.99 8.42 8.01
N GLY A 4 20.65 8.86 6.80
CA GLY A 4 19.84 10.06 6.55
C GLY A 4 20.54 11.38 6.85
N SER A 5 21.86 11.39 6.94
CA SER A 5 22.68 12.59 7.18
C SER A 5 22.66 13.56 5.99
N GLY A 6 22.23 13.11 4.82
CA GLY A 6 22.34 13.85 3.55
C GLY A 6 23.72 13.73 2.92
N LYS A 7 24.60 12.88 3.50
CA LYS A 7 25.95 12.60 3.06
C LYS A 7 26.12 11.11 2.80
N LEU A 8 27.13 10.72 2.05
CA LEU A 8 27.49 9.33 1.79
C LEU A 8 28.76 8.99 2.56
N SER A 9 28.71 7.92 3.36
CA SER A 9 29.93 7.33 3.88
C SER A 9 30.79 6.78 2.74
N ILE A 10 32.07 6.61 2.99
CA ILE A 10 33.02 6.04 2.02
C ILE A 10 32.57 4.65 1.53
N ASP A 11 31.99 3.84 2.42
CA ASP A 11 31.52 2.50 2.08
C ASP A 11 30.28 2.56 1.18
N GLU A 12 29.33 3.44 1.43
CA GLU A 12 28.15 3.65 0.59
C GLU A 12 28.54 4.19 -0.79
N PHE A 13 29.44 5.17 -0.83
CA PHE A 13 29.98 5.69 -2.09
C PHE A 13 30.72 4.61 -2.89
N THR A 14 31.48 3.75 -2.22
CA THR A 14 32.16 2.61 -2.82
C THR A 14 31.18 1.61 -3.43
N GLN A 15 30.12 1.26 -2.71
CA GLN A 15 29.07 0.35 -3.19
C GLN A 15 28.37 0.93 -4.43
N ILE A 16 28.06 2.22 -4.40
CA ILE A 16 27.44 2.93 -5.53
C ILE A 16 28.34 2.87 -6.77
N ILE A 17 29.64 3.18 -6.65
CA ILE A 17 30.60 3.10 -7.77
C ILE A 17 30.64 1.69 -8.35
N ARG A 18 30.65 0.65 -7.52
CA ARG A 18 30.63 -0.76 -7.97
C ARG A 18 29.35 -1.16 -8.67
N CYS A 19 28.21 -0.62 -8.29
CA CYS A 19 26.93 -0.86 -8.98
C CYS A 19 26.94 -0.30 -10.42
N PHE A 20 27.63 0.82 -10.65
CA PHE A 20 27.69 1.46 -11.98
C PHE A 20 28.87 0.97 -12.84
N ASN A 21 29.91 0.45 -12.23
CA ASN A 21 31.06 -0.10 -12.97
C ASN A 21 31.73 -1.25 -12.20
N THR A 22 31.37 -2.47 -12.58
CA THR A 22 31.85 -3.72 -11.95
C THR A 22 33.35 -4.00 -12.18
N THR A 23 34.04 -3.22 -13.02
CA THR A 23 35.46 -3.42 -13.36
C THR A 23 36.37 -2.45 -12.62
N VAL A 24 35.87 -1.54 -11.82
CA VAL A 24 36.69 -0.56 -11.06
C VAL A 24 37.42 -1.27 -9.91
N THR A 25 38.74 -1.06 -9.84
CA THR A 25 39.58 -1.63 -8.79
C THR A 25 39.47 -0.84 -7.47
N ASP A 26 39.78 -1.48 -6.34
CA ASP A 26 39.79 -0.83 -5.01
C ASP A 26 40.73 0.39 -4.95
N SER A 27 41.83 0.36 -5.68
CA SER A 27 42.77 1.49 -5.76
C SER A 27 42.19 2.69 -6.52
N GLU A 28 41.39 2.45 -7.56
CA GLU A 28 40.70 3.50 -8.31
C GLU A 28 39.56 4.09 -7.50
N ILE A 29 38.79 3.26 -6.75
CA ILE A 29 37.76 3.73 -5.84
C ILE A 29 38.38 4.59 -4.72
N ALA A 30 39.48 4.16 -4.11
CA ALA A 30 40.19 4.93 -3.08
C ALA A 30 40.76 6.27 -3.62
N ALA A 31 41.11 6.34 -4.89
CA ALA A 31 41.51 7.59 -5.53
C ALA A 31 40.33 8.52 -5.75
N LEU A 32 39.19 7.98 -6.18
CA LEU A 32 37.95 8.74 -6.36
C LEU A 32 37.39 9.29 -5.03
N VAL A 33 37.41 8.50 -3.96
CA VAL A 33 37.03 8.93 -2.62
C VAL A 33 37.89 10.13 -2.17
N ARG A 34 39.22 10.02 -2.29
CA ARG A 34 40.10 11.14 -1.93
C ARG A 34 39.94 12.41 -2.77
N GLN A 35 39.40 12.29 -3.97
CA GLN A 35 39.05 13.43 -4.81
C GLN A 35 37.67 14.00 -4.48
N ALA A 36 36.78 13.15 -4.01
CA ALA A 36 35.40 13.53 -3.68
C ALA A 36 35.31 14.20 -2.32
N ASP A 37 35.97 13.66 -1.31
CA ASP A 37 36.00 14.21 0.06
C ASP A 37 36.94 15.46 0.07
N LEU A 38 36.35 16.61 -0.24
CA LEU A 38 37.13 17.87 -0.36
C LEU A 38 37.40 18.50 1.00
N ASN A 39 36.57 18.24 1.98
CA ASN A 39 36.68 18.80 3.33
C ASN A 39 37.43 17.87 4.31
N GLY A 40 37.62 16.60 3.92
CA GLY A 40 38.38 15.59 4.69
C GLY A 40 37.62 15.06 5.90
N ASP A 41 36.27 15.15 5.91
CA ASP A 41 35.45 14.67 7.03
C ASP A 41 35.14 13.16 6.97
N GLY A 42 35.54 12.50 5.87
CA GLY A 42 35.32 11.06 5.66
C GLY A 42 33.93 10.72 5.15
N GLU A 43 33.16 11.71 4.77
CA GLU A 43 31.84 11.60 4.15
C GLU A 43 31.85 12.39 2.83
N ILE A 44 30.93 12.11 1.94
CA ILE A 44 30.82 12.80 0.64
C ILE A 44 29.43 13.39 0.54
N ASP A 45 29.35 14.71 0.59
CA ASP A 45 28.10 15.42 0.35
C ASP A 45 27.79 15.56 -1.15
N PHE A 46 26.58 16.07 -1.45
CA PHE A 46 26.14 16.19 -2.83
C PHE A 46 26.97 17.20 -3.66
N GLU A 47 27.44 18.28 -3.05
CA GLU A 47 28.25 19.30 -3.73
C GLU A 47 29.64 18.77 -4.01
N GLU A 48 30.23 18.05 -3.08
CA GLU A 48 31.51 17.35 -3.23
C GLU A 48 31.44 16.27 -4.32
N PHE A 49 30.34 15.49 -4.35
CA PHE A 49 30.11 14.52 -5.41
C PHE A 49 30.02 15.18 -6.80
N ILE A 50 29.31 16.27 -6.92
CA ILE A 50 29.18 17.03 -8.19
C ILE A 50 30.53 17.64 -8.58
N ALA A 51 31.31 18.15 -7.64
CA ALA A 51 32.62 18.73 -7.90
C ALA A 51 33.60 17.72 -8.52
N THR A 52 33.52 16.43 -8.17
CA THR A 52 34.36 15.37 -8.78
C THR A 52 34.08 15.15 -10.27
N GLN A 53 32.94 15.57 -10.77
CA GLN A 53 32.55 15.40 -12.17
C GLN A 53 33.15 16.46 -13.10
N THR A 54 33.70 17.54 -12.55
CA THR A 54 34.28 18.64 -13.32
C THR A 54 35.78 18.47 -13.60
N TYR A 55 36.42 17.50 -12.94
CA TYR A 55 37.82 17.17 -13.18
C TYR A 55 37.97 15.95 -14.10
N GLU A 56 38.93 16.00 -15.03
CA GLU A 56 39.26 14.98 -16.05
C GLU A 56 39.71 13.63 -15.45
N SER A 57 38.96 13.05 -14.54
CA SER A 57 39.14 11.67 -14.11
C SER A 57 38.45 10.74 -15.13
N GLY A 58 39.16 9.71 -15.62
CA GLY A 58 38.70 8.84 -16.71
C GLY A 58 37.41 8.04 -16.50
N LEU A 59 36.61 8.39 -15.52
CA LEU A 59 35.29 7.82 -15.27
C LEU A 59 34.23 8.67 -15.99
N LYS A 60 33.96 8.33 -17.25
CA LYS A 60 32.83 8.92 -18.00
C LYS A 60 31.48 8.35 -17.48
N ILE A 61 30.98 8.86 -16.38
CA ILE A 61 29.56 8.68 -16.07
C ILE A 61 28.79 9.58 -17.06
N SER A 62 27.92 8.97 -17.87
CA SER A 62 27.15 9.74 -18.84
C SER A 62 26.20 10.72 -18.12
N ILE A 63 25.85 11.84 -18.76
CA ILE A 63 24.83 12.78 -18.23
C ILE A 63 23.51 12.05 -17.90
N ALA A 64 23.18 10.99 -18.62
CA ALA A 64 22.05 10.12 -18.32
C ALA A 64 22.27 9.33 -17.01
N GLY A 65 23.47 8.84 -16.74
CA GLY A 65 23.84 8.19 -15.48
C GLY A 65 23.78 9.13 -14.28
N LEU A 66 24.22 10.38 -14.44
CA LEU A 66 24.11 11.42 -13.40
C LEU A 66 22.65 11.81 -13.10
N ARG A 67 21.81 11.92 -14.14
CA ARG A 67 20.39 12.16 -13.96
C ARG A 67 19.70 10.99 -13.25
N SER A 68 20.06 9.76 -13.60
CA SER A 68 19.55 8.55 -12.93
C SER A 68 20.04 8.49 -11.48
N PHE A 69 21.30 8.81 -11.22
CA PHE A 69 21.86 8.85 -9.87
C PHE A 69 21.20 9.92 -9.00
N LYS A 70 21.05 11.16 -9.52
CA LYS A 70 20.31 12.22 -8.81
C LYS A 70 18.87 11.80 -8.51
N LYS A 71 18.22 11.10 -9.45
CA LYS A 71 16.86 10.57 -9.27
C LYS A 71 16.83 9.49 -8.18
N ILE A 72 17.80 8.59 -8.17
CA ILE A 72 17.96 7.54 -7.13
C ILE A 72 18.23 8.18 -5.76
N LEU A 73 19.15 9.14 -5.67
CA LEU A 73 19.48 9.82 -4.41
C LEU A 73 18.29 10.61 -3.85
N LEU A 74 17.57 11.32 -4.71
CA LEU A 74 16.35 12.04 -4.33
C LEU A 74 15.22 11.08 -3.93
N GLN A 75 15.14 9.90 -4.54
CA GLN A 75 14.22 8.85 -4.12
C GLN A 75 14.62 8.27 -2.76
N TYR A 76 15.91 8.00 -2.51
CA TYR A 76 16.39 7.50 -1.21
C TYR A 76 16.17 8.49 -0.06
N GLN A 77 16.28 9.79 -0.31
CA GLN A 77 15.99 10.84 0.69
C GLN A 77 14.50 10.98 1.01
N LYS A 78 13.62 10.51 0.10
CA LYS A 78 12.16 10.59 0.26
C LYS A 78 11.53 9.30 0.79
N VAL A 79 12.28 8.21 0.85
CA VAL A 79 11.77 6.91 1.30
C VAL A 79 11.65 6.92 2.82
N ALA A 80 10.45 6.59 3.30
CA ALA A 80 10.21 6.41 4.72
C ALA A 80 11.07 5.24 5.25
N LYS A 81 11.84 5.49 6.32
CA LYS A 81 12.65 4.45 6.99
C LYS A 81 11.83 3.85 8.13
N PHE A 82 11.77 2.54 8.19
CA PHE A 82 11.01 1.83 9.21
C PHE A 82 11.93 0.96 10.05
N SER A 83 11.73 0.97 11.37
CA SER A 83 12.53 0.19 12.34
C SER A 83 11.94 -1.19 12.61
N SER A 84 10.62 -1.34 12.51
CA SER A 84 9.89 -2.60 12.72
C SER A 84 8.48 -2.54 12.13
N ILE A 85 7.76 -3.66 12.18
CA ILE A 85 6.35 -3.77 11.79
C ILE A 85 5.47 -3.35 12.97
N ALA A 86 4.39 -2.61 12.68
CA ALA A 86 3.26 -2.41 13.57
C ALA A 86 2.00 -3.03 12.96
N LEU A 87 1.30 -3.85 13.74
CA LEU A 87 0.04 -4.43 13.34
C LEU A 87 -1.11 -3.51 13.76
N ILE A 88 -1.95 -3.12 12.80
CA ILE A 88 -3.14 -2.29 13.04
C ILE A 88 -4.37 -3.12 12.67
N GLU A 89 -5.33 -3.22 13.56
CA GLU A 89 -6.58 -3.97 13.34
C GLU A 89 -7.75 -3.00 13.26
N VAL A 90 -8.48 -3.05 12.14
CA VAL A 90 -9.66 -2.23 11.85
C VAL A 90 -10.82 -3.16 11.52
N ASP A 91 -11.34 -3.83 12.54
CA ASP A 91 -12.39 -4.86 12.42
C ASP A 91 -13.77 -4.26 12.11
N SER A 92 -13.86 -3.35 11.13
CA SER A 92 -15.12 -2.74 10.67
C SER A 92 -15.76 -3.61 9.59
N GLU A 93 -17.08 -3.75 9.67
CA GLU A 93 -17.89 -4.43 8.65
C GLU A 93 -19.08 -3.57 8.19
N LEU A 94 -19.11 -2.28 8.59
CA LEU A 94 -20.23 -1.40 8.29
C LEU A 94 -20.31 -0.99 6.82
N GLY A 95 -19.18 -1.01 6.11
CA GLY A 95 -19.12 -0.70 4.69
C GLY A 95 -19.63 -1.83 3.81
N ALA A 96 -19.58 -3.06 4.28
CA ALA A 96 -19.98 -4.25 3.53
C ALA A 96 -21.50 -4.43 3.45
N GLY A 97 -21.94 -5.19 2.46
CA GLY A 97 -23.34 -5.64 2.36
C GLY A 97 -23.65 -6.91 3.16
N THR A 98 -22.62 -7.54 3.74
CA THR A 98 -22.68 -8.79 4.51
C THR A 98 -22.00 -8.60 5.86
N ARG A 99 -22.26 -9.53 6.79
CA ARG A 99 -21.61 -9.55 8.10
C ARG A 99 -20.59 -10.65 8.19
N GLY A 100 -19.58 -10.46 9.05
CA GLY A 100 -18.56 -11.46 9.38
C GLY A 100 -17.13 -11.00 9.12
N GLN A 101 -16.92 -9.92 8.35
CA GLN A 101 -15.58 -9.37 8.09
C GLN A 101 -14.89 -8.91 9.38
N SER A 102 -15.64 -8.43 10.36
CA SER A 102 -15.13 -8.07 11.68
C SER A 102 -14.48 -9.22 12.46
N MET A 103 -14.67 -10.46 12.01
CA MET A 103 -14.08 -11.66 12.60
C MET A 103 -12.82 -12.13 11.86
N GLY A 104 -12.46 -11.48 10.76
CA GLY A 104 -11.36 -11.89 9.88
C GLY A 104 -10.01 -11.97 10.59
N THR A 105 -9.66 -10.95 11.35
CA THR A 105 -8.42 -10.89 12.12
C THR A 105 -8.33 -12.02 13.16
N ALA A 106 -9.41 -12.26 13.91
CA ALA A 106 -9.44 -13.33 14.89
C ALA A 106 -9.29 -14.71 14.25
N ALA A 107 -9.93 -14.95 13.10
CA ALA A 107 -9.81 -16.19 12.35
C ALA A 107 -8.39 -16.40 11.81
N LEU A 108 -7.73 -15.34 11.33
CA LEU A 108 -6.35 -15.38 10.87
C LEU A 108 -5.38 -15.77 12.00
N ARG A 109 -5.57 -15.20 13.20
CA ARG A 109 -4.80 -15.53 14.41
C ARG A 109 -4.98 -17.01 14.79
N GLU A 110 -6.22 -17.50 14.82
CA GLU A 110 -6.53 -18.88 15.16
C GLU A 110 -5.89 -19.86 14.16
N ALA A 111 -5.95 -19.57 12.85
CA ALA A 111 -5.31 -20.36 11.83
C ALA A 111 -3.78 -20.39 12.00
N ALA A 112 -3.17 -19.27 12.36
CA ALA A 112 -1.74 -19.17 12.63
C ALA A 112 -1.32 -20.04 13.83
N ILE A 113 -2.14 -20.07 14.89
CA ILE A 113 -1.93 -20.95 16.05
C ILE A 113 -1.99 -22.40 15.63
N GLN A 114 -3.05 -22.82 14.90
CA GLN A 114 -3.26 -24.19 14.49
C GLN A 114 -2.15 -24.72 13.56
N LYS A 115 -1.67 -23.88 12.65
CA LYS A 115 -0.56 -24.22 11.74
C LYS A 115 0.82 -24.11 12.38
N GLN A 116 0.94 -23.67 13.62
CA GLN A 116 2.22 -23.37 14.27
C GLN A 116 3.11 -22.47 13.39
N ALA A 117 2.49 -21.50 12.77
CA ALA A 117 3.13 -20.55 11.84
C ALA A 117 4.20 -19.75 12.59
N ALA A 118 5.43 -20.25 12.62
CA ALA A 118 6.50 -19.86 13.54
C ALA A 118 6.86 -18.37 13.47
N ARG A 119 6.80 -17.74 12.29
CA ARG A 119 7.11 -16.30 12.14
C ARG A 119 5.97 -15.37 12.49
N VAL A 120 4.76 -15.89 12.45
CA VAL A 120 3.54 -15.08 12.69
C VAL A 120 3.05 -15.27 14.11
N HIS A 121 3.31 -16.45 14.72
CA HIS A 121 2.79 -16.83 16.04
C HIS A 121 3.86 -17.23 17.06
N ALA A 122 5.17 -17.30 16.71
CA ALA A 122 6.23 -17.50 17.69
C ALA A 122 6.25 -16.37 18.74
N GLU A 123 6.97 -16.59 19.85
CA GLU A 123 7.09 -15.64 20.99
C GLU A 123 7.46 -14.19 20.56
N ASN A 124 7.91 -14.00 19.31
CA ASN A 124 8.16 -12.72 18.65
C ASN A 124 7.50 -12.60 17.26
N GLY A 125 6.47 -13.41 16.99
CA GLY A 125 5.75 -13.35 15.70
C GLY A 125 4.86 -12.12 15.59
N VAL A 126 4.62 -11.65 14.36
CA VAL A 126 3.85 -10.40 14.12
C VAL A 126 2.44 -10.46 14.70
N LEU A 127 1.74 -11.61 14.62
CA LEU A 127 0.41 -11.77 15.20
C LEU A 127 0.40 -11.94 16.73
N SER A 128 1.57 -12.15 17.36
CA SER A 128 1.71 -12.14 18.82
C SER A 128 2.08 -10.78 19.39
N LEU A 129 2.37 -9.79 18.52
CA LEU A 129 2.54 -8.41 18.95
C LEU A 129 1.22 -7.84 19.46
N ASP A 130 1.31 -6.95 20.43
CA ASP A 130 0.17 -6.11 20.80
C ASP A 130 -0.22 -5.28 19.57
N SER A 131 -1.38 -5.58 19.00
CA SER A 131 -1.89 -4.82 17.86
C SER A 131 -2.52 -3.51 18.30
N LEU A 132 -2.43 -2.51 17.44
CA LEU A 132 -3.14 -1.24 17.61
C LEU A 132 -4.58 -1.43 17.15
N GLN A 133 -5.50 -1.57 18.12
CA GLN A 133 -6.92 -1.76 17.85
C GLN A 133 -7.60 -0.42 17.53
N VAL A 134 -8.19 -0.30 16.34
CA VAL A 134 -9.06 0.83 16.01
C VAL A 134 -10.48 0.53 16.48
N GLN A 135 -11.02 1.40 17.32
CA GLN A 135 -12.41 1.25 17.78
C GLN A 135 -13.37 1.38 16.58
N THR A 136 -14.22 0.38 16.43
CA THR A 136 -15.24 0.31 15.37
C THR A 136 -16.66 0.63 15.90
N GLU A 137 -17.61 0.78 14.99
CA GLU A 137 -19.00 1.13 15.26
C GLU A 137 -19.97 0.04 14.76
N ASN A 138 -19.52 -1.23 14.68
CA ASN A 138 -20.30 -2.35 14.12
C ASN A 138 -21.67 -2.56 14.79
N TRP A 139 -21.82 -2.14 16.06
CA TRP A 139 -23.11 -2.15 16.77
C TRP A 139 -24.19 -1.32 16.06
N ALA A 140 -23.80 -0.36 15.23
CA ALA A 140 -24.74 0.51 14.53
C ALA A 140 -25.59 -0.23 13.48
N ASP A 141 -25.11 -1.36 12.98
CA ASP A 141 -25.82 -2.20 12.03
C ASP A 141 -27.17 -2.67 12.58
N ALA A 142 -27.25 -2.95 13.88
CA ALA A 142 -28.50 -3.34 14.53
C ALA A 142 -29.57 -2.22 14.53
N LEU A 143 -29.17 -0.95 14.31
CA LEU A 143 -30.07 0.20 14.29
C LEU A 143 -30.55 0.60 12.90
N GLY A 144 -29.98 0.00 11.85
CA GLY A 144 -30.17 0.37 10.46
C GLY A 144 -29.46 1.68 10.07
N HIS A 145 -29.51 2.01 8.79
CA HIS A 145 -28.83 3.20 8.24
C HIS A 145 -29.85 4.28 7.80
N LYS A 146 -29.43 5.54 7.84
CA LYS A 146 -30.21 6.70 7.40
C LYS A 146 -29.88 7.12 5.95
N HIS A 147 -28.65 6.86 5.51
CA HIS A 147 -28.10 7.33 4.25
C HIS A 147 -28.19 6.22 3.20
N GLN A 148 -29.14 6.32 2.28
CA GLN A 148 -29.46 5.25 1.34
C GLN A 148 -28.28 4.89 0.43
N TYR A 149 -27.57 5.90 -0.08
CA TYR A 149 -26.48 5.75 -1.04
C TYR A 149 -25.08 5.87 -0.43
N ALA A 150 -25.02 5.89 0.89
CA ALA A 150 -23.79 5.89 1.68
C ALA A 150 -24.08 5.30 3.06
N LYS A 151 -24.40 4.00 3.10
CA LYS A 151 -24.86 3.32 4.31
C LYS A 151 -23.88 3.50 5.46
N TYR A 152 -24.39 3.87 6.63
CA TYR A 152 -23.63 4.08 7.86
C TYR A 152 -22.49 5.11 7.76
N ILE A 153 -22.50 6.01 6.78
CA ILE A 153 -21.42 6.98 6.57
C ILE A 153 -21.11 7.81 7.82
N ASP A 154 -22.12 8.13 8.64
CA ASP A 154 -21.97 8.88 9.89
C ASP A 154 -21.15 8.11 10.95
N LYS A 155 -21.20 6.79 10.94
CA LYS A 155 -20.43 5.90 11.82
C LYS A 155 -19.09 5.53 11.19
N LEU A 156 -19.12 5.22 9.89
CA LEU A 156 -17.91 4.89 9.16
C LEU A 156 -16.91 6.05 9.16
N TYR A 157 -17.37 7.30 9.00
CA TYR A 157 -16.52 8.47 9.14
C TYR A 157 -15.72 8.49 10.46
N GLN A 158 -16.33 8.08 11.57
CA GLN A 158 -15.64 7.99 12.86
C GLN A 158 -14.56 6.90 12.85
N VAL A 159 -14.85 5.73 12.29
CA VAL A 159 -13.86 4.64 12.13
C VAL A 159 -12.71 5.09 11.24
N LEU A 160 -13.01 5.66 10.07
CA LEU A 160 -12.00 6.14 9.13
C LEU A 160 -11.12 7.24 9.75
N SER A 161 -11.71 8.16 10.53
CA SER A 161 -10.94 9.20 11.23
C SER A 161 -9.96 8.61 12.25
N ARG A 162 -10.39 7.63 13.04
CA ARG A 162 -9.52 6.93 14.00
C ARG A 162 -8.42 6.13 13.28
N THR A 163 -8.76 5.44 12.19
CA THR A 163 -7.80 4.72 11.34
C THR A 163 -6.74 5.69 10.81
N THR A 164 -7.18 6.86 10.29
CA THR A 164 -6.28 7.92 9.83
C THR A 164 -5.28 8.34 10.91
N ASP A 165 -5.75 8.51 12.15
CA ASP A 165 -4.90 8.95 13.27
C ASP A 165 -3.89 7.87 13.66
N VAL A 166 -4.32 6.61 13.79
CA VAL A 166 -3.47 5.49 14.17
C VAL A 166 -2.40 5.21 13.11
N VAL A 167 -2.79 5.16 11.83
CA VAL A 167 -1.84 4.95 10.72
C VAL A 167 -0.84 6.10 10.63
N ALA A 168 -1.29 7.35 10.77
CA ALA A 168 -0.40 8.50 10.73
C ALA A 168 0.60 8.48 11.88
N GLN A 169 0.17 8.19 13.10
CA GLN A 169 1.04 8.07 14.25
C GLN A 169 2.07 6.95 14.06
N THR A 170 1.64 5.76 13.64
CA THR A 170 2.51 4.62 13.36
C THR A 170 3.65 4.97 12.39
N LEU A 171 3.31 5.63 11.29
CA LEU A 171 4.28 6.07 10.29
C LEU A 171 5.24 7.14 10.83
N GLN A 172 4.75 8.08 11.64
CA GLN A 172 5.56 9.13 12.27
C GLN A 172 6.54 8.56 13.33
N GLU A 173 6.18 7.45 13.96
CA GLU A 173 7.04 6.70 14.87
C GLU A 173 8.09 5.83 14.13
N GLY A 174 8.10 5.85 12.80
CA GLY A 174 9.04 5.05 12.00
C GLY A 174 8.74 3.56 12.02
N LEU A 175 7.47 3.19 12.19
CA LEU A 175 7.00 1.81 12.12
C LEU A 175 6.29 1.55 10.79
N PHE A 176 6.45 0.34 10.23
CA PHE A 176 5.77 -0.08 9.00
C PHE A 176 4.37 -0.60 9.34
N PRO A 177 3.28 0.08 8.91
CA PRO A 177 1.94 -0.39 9.17
C PRO A 177 1.60 -1.62 8.31
N VAL A 178 1.19 -2.71 8.97
CA VAL A 178 0.49 -3.83 8.37
C VAL A 178 -0.94 -3.77 8.90
N VAL A 179 -1.89 -3.47 8.03
CA VAL A 179 -3.29 -3.26 8.39
C VAL A 179 -4.10 -4.52 8.11
N LEU A 180 -4.81 -5.00 9.13
CA LEU A 180 -5.84 -6.03 9.00
C LEU A 180 -7.19 -5.31 8.99
N GLY A 181 -7.73 -5.09 7.81
CA GLY A 181 -9.03 -4.48 7.60
C GLY A 181 -10.17 -5.50 7.73
N GLY A 182 -11.32 -5.05 8.15
CA GLY A 182 -12.54 -5.83 8.01
C GLY A 182 -13.06 -5.74 6.58
N ASP A 183 -13.96 -4.79 6.29
CA ASP A 183 -14.35 -4.49 4.91
C ASP A 183 -13.41 -3.45 4.25
N HIS A 184 -13.38 -3.40 2.91
CA HIS A 184 -12.42 -2.59 2.17
C HIS A 184 -12.63 -1.07 2.28
N SER A 185 -13.75 -0.59 2.87
CA SER A 185 -13.94 0.83 3.13
C SER A 185 -12.86 1.42 4.05
N THR A 186 -12.23 0.58 4.90
CA THR A 186 -11.17 0.98 5.85
C THR A 186 -9.93 1.54 5.16
N ALA A 187 -9.66 1.13 3.93
CA ALA A 187 -8.56 1.61 3.12
C ALA A 187 -8.57 3.13 2.91
N ALA A 188 -9.76 3.77 2.88
CA ALA A 188 -9.85 5.23 2.81
C ALA A 188 -9.20 5.90 4.03
N GLY A 189 -9.36 5.32 5.23
CA GLY A 189 -8.70 5.78 6.46
C GLY A 189 -7.19 5.54 6.44
N THR A 190 -6.76 4.39 5.92
CA THR A 190 -5.35 4.04 5.77
C THR A 190 -4.64 5.01 4.82
N ILE A 191 -5.20 5.25 3.62
CA ILE A 191 -4.67 6.22 2.65
C ILE A 191 -4.60 7.62 3.25
N ALA A 192 -5.65 8.05 3.93
CA ALA A 192 -5.71 9.34 4.60
C ALA A 192 -4.62 9.45 5.70
N GLY A 193 -4.37 8.39 6.45
CA GLY A 193 -3.32 8.33 7.47
C GLY A 193 -1.91 8.47 6.87
N ILE A 194 -1.63 7.80 5.75
CA ILE A 194 -0.38 7.95 5.02
C ILE A 194 -0.18 9.41 4.60
N LYS A 195 -1.20 10.03 4.02
CA LYS A 195 -1.12 11.43 3.59
C LYS A 195 -1.04 12.42 4.74
N LYS A 196 -1.66 12.13 5.87
CA LYS A 196 -1.52 12.93 7.10
C LYS A 196 -0.08 12.87 7.65
N ALA A 197 0.56 11.68 7.61
CA ALA A 197 1.96 11.54 8.02
C ALA A 197 2.93 12.23 7.05
N PHE A 198 2.66 12.15 5.74
CA PHE A 198 3.53 12.63 4.66
C PHE A 198 2.79 13.55 3.68
N PRO A 199 2.34 14.75 4.11
CA PRO A 199 1.45 15.61 3.32
C PRO A 199 2.07 16.06 1.99
N ASN A 200 3.38 16.20 1.92
CA ASN A 200 4.11 16.70 0.75
C ASN A 200 4.61 15.58 -0.18
N HIS A 201 4.41 14.31 0.15
CA HIS A 201 4.85 13.18 -0.67
C HIS A 201 3.75 12.80 -1.67
N ARG A 202 4.13 12.51 -2.90
CA ARG A 202 3.24 11.94 -3.92
C ARG A 202 3.02 10.47 -3.60
N LEU A 203 1.76 10.09 -3.39
CA LEU A 203 1.36 8.73 -3.06
C LEU A 203 0.85 8.01 -4.32
N GLY A 204 1.33 6.80 -4.56
CA GLY A 204 0.76 5.85 -5.50
C GLY A 204 0.05 4.72 -4.77
N VAL A 205 -0.92 4.11 -5.43
CA VAL A 205 -1.75 3.04 -4.87
C VAL A 205 -1.73 1.83 -5.80
N VAL A 206 -1.41 0.65 -5.26
CA VAL A 206 -1.61 -0.63 -5.92
C VAL A 206 -2.79 -1.32 -5.25
N TRP A 207 -3.88 -1.47 -6.01
CA TRP A 207 -5.15 -2.05 -5.58
C TRP A 207 -5.31 -3.44 -6.16
N ILE A 208 -5.15 -4.48 -5.34
CA ILE A 208 -5.24 -5.89 -5.74
C ILE A 208 -6.60 -6.40 -5.31
N ASP A 209 -7.52 -6.58 -6.26
CA ASP A 209 -8.94 -6.76 -5.99
C ASP A 209 -9.65 -7.41 -7.19
N ALA A 210 -10.85 -7.95 -6.97
CA ALA A 210 -11.77 -8.27 -8.05
C ALA A 210 -12.53 -7.05 -8.56
N HIS A 211 -12.77 -6.07 -7.68
CA HIS A 211 -13.62 -4.90 -7.87
C HIS A 211 -12.78 -3.62 -8.04
N ALA A 212 -13.39 -2.57 -8.56
CA ALA A 212 -12.68 -1.30 -8.75
C ALA A 212 -12.81 -0.36 -7.56
N ASP A 213 -13.82 -0.53 -6.69
CA ASP A 213 -14.04 0.20 -5.44
C ASP A 213 -13.96 1.74 -5.56
N ILE A 214 -14.40 2.25 -6.72
CA ILE A 214 -14.32 3.66 -7.07
C ILE A 214 -15.70 4.29 -7.35
N HIS A 215 -16.76 3.65 -6.87
CA HIS A 215 -18.07 4.27 -6.80
C HIS A 215 -18.07 5.47 -5.84
N SER A 216 -18.95 6.42 -6.12
CA SER A 216 -19.34 7.46 -5.17
C SER A 216 -20.81 7.27 -4.75
N PRO A 217 -21.30 7.96 -3.74
CA PRO A 217 -22.73 7.96 -3.43
C PRO A 217 -23.62 8.36 -4.61
N TYR A 218 -23.09 9.10 -5.57
CA TYR A 218 -23.83 9.49 -6.78
C TYR A 218 -23.99 8.34 -7.79
N THR A 219 -23.08 7.35 -7.78
CA THR A 219 -23.03 6.30 -8.81
C THR A 219 -23.32 4.90 -8.30
N THR A 220 -23.26 4.69 -6.97
CA THR A 220 -23.44 3.36 -6.39
C THR A 220 -24.86 2.83 -6.56
N PRO A 221 -25.04 1.57 -6.96
CA PRO A 221 -26.36 0.93 -6.97
C PRO A 221 -26.78 0.42 -5.59
N SER A 222 -25.82 0.07 -4.74
CA SER A 222 -26.05 -0.59 -3.45
C SER A 222 -26.07 0.36 -2.25
N GLY A 223 -25.26 1.43 -2.30
CA GLY A 223 -24.98 2.31 -1.17
C GLY A 223 -23.97 1.73 -0.17
N ASN A 224 -23.39 0.56 -0.44
CA ASN A 224 -22.39 -0.05 0.42
C ASN A 224 -21.06 0.69 0.27
N MET A 225 -20.45 1.08 1.40
CA MET A 225 -19.30 1.97 1.41
C MET A 225 -17.98 1.27 1.07
N HIS A 226 -17.92 -0.08 1.12
CA HIS A 226 -16.71 -0.82 0.75
C HIS A 226 -16.39 -0.66 -0.75
N GLY A 227 -17.36 -0.40 -1.62
CA GLY A 227 -17.13 -0.07 -3.03
C GLY A 227 -16.77 1.41 -3.31
N MET A 228 -16.41 2.21 -2.28
CA MET A 228 -16.22 3.67 -2.44
C MET A 228 -14.88 4.23 -1.92
N PRO A 229 -13.97 3.45 -1.33
CA PRO A 229 -12.78 4.01 -0.68
C PRO A 229 -11.87 4.81 -1.62
N LEU A 230 -11.76 4.38 -2.87
CA LEU A 230 -10.94 5.10 -3.86
C LEU A 230 -11.56 6.43 -4.29
N ALA A 231 -12.88 6.50 -4.42
CA ALA A 231 -13.57 7.77 -4.70
C ALA A 231 -13.45 8.76 -3.52
N MET A 232 -13.47 8.26 -2.28
CA MET A 232 -13.16 9.09 -1.09
C MET A 232 -11.74 9.63 -1.16
N ALA A 233 -10.76 8.75 -1.37
CA ALA A 233 -9.35 9.10 -1.33
C ALA A 233 -8.88 10.00 -2.49
N THR A 234 -9.48 9.86 -3.67
CA THR A 234 -9.20 10.69 -4.85
C THR A 234 -10.10 11.91 -4.98
N ALA A 235 -11.09 12.06 -4.10
CA ALA A 235 -12.13 13.08 -4.18
C ALA A 235 -12.89 13.10 -5.53
N THR A 236 -13.13 11.90 -6.09
CA THR A 236 -13.75 11.72 -7.42
C THR A 236 -15.23 11.36 -7.27
N ASP A 237 -16.12 12.27 -7.63
CA ASP A 237 -17.57 12.05 -7.50
C ASP A 237 -18.22 11.34 -8.71
N ASN A 238 -17.56 11.36 -9.87
CA ASN A 238 -18.02 10.78 -11.13
C ASN A 238 -19.44 11.24 -11.55
N LEU A 239 -19.70 12.55 -11.47
CA LEU A 239 -21.00 13.13 -11.76
C LEU A 239 -21.50 12.88 -13.20
N ALA A 240 -20.59 12.58 -14.13
CA ALA A 240 -20.95 12.22 -15.51
C ALA A 240 -21.77 10.92 -15.60
N LYS A 241 -21.66 10.06 -14.57
CA LYS A 241 -22.39 8.79 -14.43
C LYS A 241 -23.35 8.79 -13.23
N GLN A 242 -23.78 9.96 -12.78
CA GLN A 242 -24.70 10.11 -11.66
C GLN A 242 -26.04 9.41 -11.93
N ILE A 243 -26.44 8.58 -10.99
CA ILE A 243 -27.77 7.92 -10.95
C ILE A 243 -28.54 8.24 -9.67
N ASN A 244 -27.88 8.77 -8.63
CA ASN A 244 -28.48 9.03 -7.33
C ASN A 244 -28.44 10.52 -6.99
N ASP A 245 -29.49 11.01 -6.33
CA ASP A 245 -29.52 12.34 -5.71
C ASP A 245 -29.25 12.20 -4.20
N LEU A 246 -28.36 13.04 -3.67
CA LEU A 246 -27.98 13.01 -2.26
C LEU A 246 -28.73 14.08 -1.47
N ASP A 247 -29.19 13.72 -0.27
CA ASP A 247 -29.60 14.72 0.71
C ASP A 247 -28.41 15.52 1.25
N SER A 248 -28.71 16.65 1.91
CA SER A 248 -27.68 17.57 2.42
C SER A 248 -26.76 16.91 3.45
N ASP A 249 -27.31 16.06 4.32
CA ASP A 249 -26.57 15.45 5.41
C ASP A 249 -25.59 14.38 4.86
N THR A 250 -26.05 13.57 3.90
CA THR A 250 -25.21 12.60 3.19
C THR A 250 -24.07 13.30 2.43
N LEU A 251 -24.40 14.41 1.74
CA LEU A 251 -23.40 15.19 1.01
C LEU A 251 -22.34 15.80 1.94
N GLU A 252 -22.75 16.34 3.09
CA GLU A 252 -21.81 16.91 4.07
C GLU A 252 -20.86 15.84 4.61
N LEU A 253 -21.38 14.68 5.01
CA LEU A 253 -20.59 13.56 5.51
C LEU A 253 -19.64 13.01 4.43
N TRP A 254 -20.11 12.89 3.17
CA TRP A 254 -19.28 12.47 2.06
C TRP A 254 -18.08 13.40 1.85
N LYS A 255 -18.29 14.71 1.89
CA LYS A 255 -17.21 15.70 1.79
C LYS A 255 -16.26 15.64 2.98
N LEU A 256 -16.75 15.30 4.17
CA LEU A 256 -15.88 15.07 5.34
C LEU A 256 -14.98 13.84 5.13
N CYS A 257 -15.53 12.75 4.59
CA CYS A 257 -14.75 11.55 4.25
C CYS A 257 -13.65 11.86 3.20
N GLN A 258 -13.98 12.62 2.16
CA GLN A 258 -13.01 13.04 1.13
C GLN A 258 -11.87 13.92 1.68
N ARG A 259 -12.08 14.62 2.80
CA ARG A 259 -11.11 15.51 3.44
C ARG A 259 -10.31 14.86 4.57
N LEU A 260 -10.51 13.57 4.83
CA LEU A 260 -9.65 12.83 5.74
C LEU A 260 -8.20 12.91 5.21
N GLY A 261 -7.24 13.10 6.10
CA GLY A 261 -5.82 13.21 5.73
C GLY A 261 -5.40 14.61 5.28
N LEU A 262 -5.93 15.12 4.18
CA LEU A 262 -5.68 16.46 3.66
C LEU A 262 -6.97 17.29 3.60
N ALA A 263 -6.99 18.44 4.27
CA ALA A 263 -8.16 19.31 4.34
C ALA A 263 -8.58 19.90 2.98
N ASP A 264 -7.65 20.09 2.06
CA ASP A 264 -7.82 20.86 0.84
C ASP A 264 -7.66 20.06 -0.46
N GLY A 265 -8.00 18.75 -0.47
CA GLY A 265 -7.95 18.00 -1.72
C GLY A 265 -7.89 16.51 -1.61
N ALA A 266 -7.64 15.84 -2.74
CA ALA A 266 -7.45 14.41 -2.82
C ALA A 266 -6.20 13.95 -2.07
N ASN A 267 -6.28 12.79 -1.43
CA ASN A 267 -5.14 12.20 -0.74
C ASN A 267 -4.09 11.68 -1.74
N PHE A 268 -4.52 11.27 -2.93
CA PHE A 268 -3.63 10.93 -4.05
C PHE A 268 -4.31 11.21 -5.38
N SER A 269 -3.51 11.29 -6.46
CA SER A 269 -4.05 11.48 -7.82
C SER A 269 -4.56 10.17 -8.38
N ILE A 270 -5.74 10.18 -9.03
CA ILE A 270 -6.32 9.00 -9.68
C ILE A 270 -5.39 8.41 -10.76
N GLU A 271 -4.51 9.21 -11.37
CA GLU A 271 -3.50 8.76 -12.33
C GLU A 271 -2.37 7.94 -11.69
N ASP A 272 -2.24 7.99 -10.36
CA ASP A 272 -1.30 7.22 -9.55
C ASP A 272 -1.93 5.94 -8.95
N LEU A 273 -3.08 5.54 -9.47
CA LEU A 273 -3.74 4.28 -9.18
C LEU A 273 -3.35 3.21 -10.20
N VAL A 274 -3.06 2.01 -9.69
CA VAL A 274 -2.84 0.80 -10.50
C VAL A 274 -3.70 -0.31 -9.95
N TYR A 275 -4.49 -0.92 -10.80
CA TYR A 275 -5.27 -2.10 -10.49
C TYR A 275 -4.52 -3.40 -10.83
N VAL A 276 -4.73 -4.44 -10.01
CA VAL A 276 -4.33 -5.80 -10.31
C VAL A 276 -5.51 -6.73 -10.06
N ALA A 277 -5.84 -7.56 -11.03
CA ALA A 277 -6.89 -8.57 -11.02
C ALA A 277 -8.34 -8.02 -11.04
N VAL A 278 -8.55 -6.71 -11.19
CA VAL A 278 -9.89 -6.12 -11.29
C VAL A 278 -10.59 -6.63 -12.55
N ARG A 279 -11.82 -7.17 -12.37
CA ARG A 279 -12.56 -7.91 -13.39
C ARG A 279 -14.08 -7.92 -13.24
N ASP A 280 -14.60 -7.53 -12.10
CA ASP A 280 -16.03 -7.39 -11.80
C ASP A 280 -16.30 -5.91 -11.49
N THR A 281 -16.68 -5.17 -12.53
CA THR A 281 -16.85 -3.71 -12.51
C THR A 281 -18.22 -3.33 -13.08
N GLU A 282 -18.65 -2.12 -12.75
CA GLU A 282 -19.88 -1.53 -13.26
C GLU A 282 -19.58 -0.35 -14.21
N GLU A 283 -20.56 0.02 -15.06
CA GLU A 283 -20.41 1.06 -16.11
C GLU A 283 -19.82 2.39 -15.58
N ALA A 284 -20.17 2.77 -14.35
CA ALA A 284 -19.66 4.00 -13.74
C ALA A 284 -18.17 3.90 -13.39
N GLU A 285 -17.72 2.72 -12.99
CA GLU A 285 -16.31 2.43 -12.68
C GLU A 285 -15.49 2.31 -13.96
N ASP A 286 -16.00 1.58 -14.96
CA ASP A 286 -15.38 1.49 -16.28
C ASP A 286 -15.15 2.87 -16.90
N HIS A 287 -16.11 3.78 -16.73
CA HIS A 287 -15.98 5.16 -17.20
C HIS A 287 -14.78 5.88 -16.61
N LEU A 288 -14.50 5.72 -15.30
CA LEU A 288 -13.32 6.31 -14.66
C LEU A 288 -12.03 5.62 -15.09
N ILE A 289 -12.04 4.29 -15.17
CA ILE A 289 -10.88 3.50 -15.63
C ILE A 289 -10.46 3.95 -17.03
N GLU A 290 -11.41 4.08 -17.96
CA GLU A 290 -11.16 4.52 -19.33
C GLU A 290 -10.74 6.00 -19.41
N THR A 291 -11.47 6.90 -18.71
CA THR A 291 -11.23 8.35 -18.76
C THR A 291 -9.84 8.70 -18.25
N HIS A 292 -9.41 8.08 -17.16
CA HIS A 292 -8.12 8.33 -16.52
C HIS A 292 -7.02 7.38 -16.97
N GLN A 293 -7.34 6.44 -17.88
CA GLN A 293 -6.39 5.44 -18.38
C GLN A 293 -5.69 4.69 -17.23
N ILE A 294 -6.48 4.29 -16.23
CA ILE A 294 -5.96 3.57 -15.07
C ILE A 294 -5.44 2.21 -15.53
N LEU A 295 -4.18 1.92 -15.23
CA LEU A 295 -3.59 0.64 -15.58
C LEU A 295 -4.26 -0.48 -14.78
N ASN A 296 -4.83 -1.47 -15.47
CA ASN A 296 -5.30 -2.71 -14.86
C ASN A 296 -4.48 -3.90 -15.37
N MET A 297 -3.69 -4.49 -14.49
CA MET A 297 -2.97 -5.74 -14.73
C MET A 297 -3.92 -6.92 -14.44
N THR A 298 -4.61 -7.39 -15.47
CA THR A 298 -5.63 -8.44 -15.34
C THR A 298 -5.05 -9.77 -14.86
N THR A 299 -5.91 -10.69 -14.42
CA THR A 299 -5.53 -12.07 -14.07
C THR A 299 -4.89 -12.81 -15.24
N GLU A 300 -5.28 -12.50 -16.48
CA GLU A 300 -4.62 -13.03 -17.69
C GLU A 300 -3.17 -12.55 -17.79
N HIS A 301 -2.91 -11.28 -17.49
CA HIS A 301 -1.53 -10.76 -17.43
C HIS A 301 -0.71 -11.48 -16.35
N VAL A 302 -1.28 -11.73 -15.17
CA VAL A 302 -0.59 -12.49 -14.10
C VAL A 302 -0.21 -13.90 -14.58
N ARG A 303 -1.11 -14.58 -15.27
CA ARG A 303 -0.88 -15.96 -15.78
C ARG A 303 0.10 -16.02 -16.96
N THR A 304 0.07 -15.03 -17.84
CA THR A 304 0.87 -15.07 -19.08
C THR A 304 2.26 -14.47 -18.92
N LEU A 305 2.41 -13.44 -18.08
CA LEU A 305 3.67 -12.74 -17.89
C LEU A 305 4.41 -13.21 -16.63
N GLY A 306 3.67 -13.70 -15.63
CA GLY A 306 4.15 -13.97 -14.28
C GLY A 306 3.83 -12.84 -13.30
N ALA A 307 3.57 -13.21 -12.04
CA ALA A 307 3.17 -12.27 -10.99
C ALA A 307 4.29 -11.27 -10.64
N ASP A 308 5.54 -11.69 -10.72
CA ASP A 308 6.72 -10.85 -10.52
C ASP A 308 6.86 -9.77 -11.62
N VAL A 309 6.64 -10.13 -12.88
CA VAL A 309 6.66 -9.17 -14.00
C VAL A 309 5.49 -8.19 -13.89
N VAL A 310 4.32 -8.66 -13.47
CA VAL A 310 3.16 -7.80 -13.21
C VAL A 310 3.47 -6.79 -12.10
N ALA A 311 4.05 -7.24 -10.97
CA ALA A 311 4.48 -6.35 -9.90
C ALA A 311 5.45 -5.27 -10.39
N GLN A 312 6.47 -5.66 -11.18
CA GLN A 312 7.42 -4.72 -11.76
C GLN A 312 6.75 -3.67 -12.65
N ARG A 313 5.79 -4.06 -13.51
CA ARG A 313 5.03 -3.11 -14.34
C ARG A 313 4.20 -2.13 -13.53
N CYS A 314 3.60 -2.59 -12.41
CA CYS A 314 2.93 -1.69 -11.47
C CYS A 314 3.90 -0.66 -10.90
N LEU A 315 5.08 -1.10 -10.46
CA LEU A 315 6.11 -0.22 -9.90
C LEU A 315 6.69 0.76 -10.96
N GLU A 316 6.82 0.32 -12.21
CA GLU A 316 7.22 1.16 -13.35
C GLU A 316 6.18 2.24 -13.64
N LYS A 317 4.88 1.90 -13.67
CA LYS A 317 3.79 2.88 -13.81
C LYS A 317 3.84 3.94 -12.72
N LEU A 318 4.20 3.54 -11.50
CA LEU A 318 4.34 4.40 -10.33
C LEU A 318 5.78 4.96 -10.14
N GLU A 319 6.60 5.02 -11.19
CA GLU A 319 7.99 5.52 -11.07
C GLU A 319 8.10 6.93 -10.51
N GLY A 320 7.06 7.76 -10.74
CA GLY A 320 7.05 9.18 -10.33
C GLY A 320 6.57 9.46 -8.91
N VAL A 321 6.16 8.44 -8.12
CA VAL A 321 5.64 8.64 -6.76
C VAL A 321 6.74 8.48 -5.71
N ASP A 322 6.55 9.14 -4.57
CA ASP A 322 7.48 9.09 -3.44
C ASP A 322 7.19 7.90 -2.52
N LEU A 323 5.92 7.55 -2.36
CA LEU A 323 5.41 6.48 -1.50
C LEU A 323 4.41 5.61 -2.26
N ILE A 324 4.31 4.33 -1.87
CA ILE A 324 3.33 3.38 -2.43
C ILE A 324 2.57 2.72 -1.29
N TYR A 325 1.26 2.73 -1.40
CA TYR A 325 0.37 1.90 -0.60
C TYR A 325 -0.06 0.68 -1.40
N VAL A 326 -0.03 -0.49 -0.77
CA VAL A 326 -0.48 -1.75 -1.37
C VAL A 326 -1.62 -2.29 -0.54
N THR A 327 -2.76 -2.55 -1.16
CA THR A 327 -3.88 -3.24 -0.52
C THR A 327 -4.20 -4.53 -1.25
N PHE A 328 -4.58 -5.54 -0.50
CA PHE A 328 -4.94 -6.87 -0.95
C PHE A 328 -6.34 -7.23 -0.45
N ASP A 329 -7.33 -7.11 -1.33
CA ASP A 329 -8.63 -7.72 -1.10
C ASP A 329 -8.53 -9.23 -1.36
N VAL A 330 -9.04 -10.03 -0.45
CA VAL A 330 -8.98 -11.49 -0.58
C VAL A 330 -9.83 -12.01 -1.73
N ASP A 331 -10.85 -11.26 -2.19
CA ASP A 331 -11.68 -11.64 -3.34
C ASP A 331 -11.00 -11.43 -4.71
N SER A 332 -9.80 -10.79 -4.71
CA SER A 332 -8.89 -10.83 -5.88
C SER A 332 -8.55 -12.25 -6.27
N MET A 333 -8.54 -13.18 -5.30
CA MET A 333 -8.36 -14.60 -5.55
C MET A 333 -9.57 -15.21 -6.27
N ASP A 334 -9.33 -16.35 -6.91
CA ASP A 334 -10.39 -17.10 -7.62
C ASP A 334 -11.45 -17.64 -6.64
N SER A 335 -12.73 -17.46 -6.96
CA SER A 335 -13.83 -17.88 -6.10
C SER A 335 -13.85 -19.40 -5.80
N THR A 336 -13.12 -20.21 -6.57
CA THR A 336 -12.99 -21.65 -6.26
C THR A 336 -12.11 -21.94 -5.02
N ILE A 337 -11.29 -20.97 -4.61
CA ILE A 337 -10.40 -21.04 -3.44
C ILE A 337 -10.67 -19.94 -2.42
N CYS A 338 -11.65 -19.08 -2.68
CA CYS A 338 -11.91 -17.82 -1.97
C CYS A 338 -13.42 -17.55 -1.88
N MET A 339 -14.15 -18.46 -1.18
CA MET A 339 -15.58 -18.28 -0.93
C MET A 339 -15.88 -17.51 0.36
N GLY A 340 -14.91 -17.39 1.26
CA GLY A 340 -15.05 -16.75 2.57
C GLY A 340 -14.93 -15.23 2.49
N THR A 341 -15.63 -14.58 1.55
CA THR A 341 -15.71 -13.14 1.35
C THR A 341 -17.12 -12.72 0.96
N GLY A 342 -17.42 -11.42 1.04
CA GLY A 342 -18.75 -10.89 0.74
C GLY A 342 -19.13 -10.97 -0.73
N THR A 343 -18.17 -10.80 -1.63
CA THR A 343 -18.36 -10.66 -3.09
C THR A 343 -17.37 -11.53 -3.88
N PRO A 344 -17.44 -12.87 -3.75
CA PRO A 344 -16.50 -13.75 -4.42
C PRO A 344 -16.68 -13.72 -5.94
N ALA A 345 -15.61 -13.45 -6.71
CA ALA A 345 -15.62 -13.34 -8.15
C ALA A 345 -14.80 -14.46 -8.82
N PRO A 346 -15.27 -15.06 -9.94
CA PRO A 346 -14.53 -16.10 -10.66
C PRO A 346 -13.36 -15.54 -11.46
N ASN A 347 -12.46 -16.42 -11.90
CA ASN A 347 -11.28 -16.09 -12.71
C ASN A 347 -10.27 -15.18 -12.00
N GLY A 348 -10.14 -15.30 -10.68
CA GLY A 348 -9.18 -14.58 -9.88
C GLY A 348 -7.78 -15.18 -9.91
N ILE A 349 -6.85 -14.60 -9.15
CA ILE A 349 -5.50 -15.10 -8.98
C ILE A 349 -5.46 -16.25 -7.96
N PHE A 350 -4.41 -17.10 -8.03
CA PHE A 350 -4.21 -18.17 -7.07
C PHE A 350 -3.20 -17.76 -5.99
N VAL A 351 -3.21 -18.47 -4.85
CA VAL A 351 -2.37 -18.16 -3.68
C VAL A 351 -0.89 -17.96 -4.03
N LYS A 352 -0.31 -18.81 -4.87
CA LYS A 352 1.10 -18.67 -5.28
C LYS A 352 1.36 -17.41 -6.10
N GLU A 353 0.41 -17.02 -6.94
CA GLU A 353 0.48 -15.78 -7.72
C GLU A 353 0.35 -14.58 -6.78
N ALA A 354 -0.59 -14.61 -5.84
CA ALA A 354 -0.76 -13.57 -4.82
C ALA A 354 0.49 -13.42 -3.93
N CYS A 355 1.09 -14.53 -3.47
CA CYS A 355 2.32 -14.49 -2.69
C CYS A 355 3.47 -13.84 -3.46
N LEU A 356 3.73 -14.28 -4.69
CA LEU A 356 4.83 -13.75 -5.51
C LEU A 356 4.62 -12.28 -5.90
N LEU A 357 3.37 -11.90 -6.19
CA LEU A 357 2.98 -10.50 -6.48
C LEU A 357 3.30 -9.60 -5.29
N ASN A 358 2.77 -9.92 -4.11
CA ASN A 358 2.97 -9.13 -2.90
C ASN A 358 4.45 -9.09 -2.48
N GLU A 359 5.14 -10.25 -2.48
CA GLU A 359 6.57 -10.32 -2.16
C GLU A 359 7.40 -9.40 -3.06
N THR A 360 7.09 -9.36 -4.36
CA THR A 360 7.82 -8.54 -5.32
C THR A 360 7.53 -7.05 -5.12
N LEU A 361 6.28 -6.66 -4.90
CA LEU A 361 5.89 -5.28 -4.60
C LEU A 361 6.57 -4.77 -3.32
N LEU A 362 6.59 -5.58 -2.26
CA LEU A 362 7.13 -5.20 -0.96
C LEU A 362 8.67 -5.06 -0.92
N LYS A 363 9.37 -5.54 -1.95
CA LYS A 363 10.82 -5.29 -2.12
C LYS A 363 11.11 -3.84 -2.52
N ASP A 364 10.14 -3.11 -3.09
CA ASP A 364 10.32 -1.69 -3.43
C ASP A 364 10.34 -0.85 -2.15
N PRO A 365 11.40 -0.05 -1.93
CA PRO A 365 11.54 0.73 -0.70
C PRO A 365 10.49 1.84 -0.54
N ARG A 366 9.80 2.25 -1.61
CA ARG A 366 8.71 3.24 -1.58
C ARG A 366 7.43 2.69 -0.95
N VAL A 367 7.27 1.35 -0.88
CA VAL A 367 6.09 0.77 -0.23
C VAL A 367 6.15 1.07 1.26
N CYS A 368 5.18 1.84 1.74
CA CYS A 368 5.14 2.37 3.10
C CYS A 368 4.03 1.77 3.98
N CYS A 369 3.11 1.02 3.40
CA CYS A 369 2.01 0.36 4.11
C CYS A 369 1.47 -0.80 3.27
N TRP A 370 1.02 -1.85 3.94
CA TRP A 370 0.31 -2.97 3.33
C TRP A 370 -0.95 -3.29 4.12
N GLU A 371 -2.05 -3.59 3.42
CA GLU A 371 -3.36 -3.91 4.00
C GLU A 371 -3.93 -5.19 3.39
N ILE A 372 -4.64 -5.99 4.22
CA ILE A 372 -5.46 -7.11 3.79
C ILE A 372 -6.87 -6.94 4.36
N CYS A 373 -7.91 -7.24 3.57
CA CYS A 373 -9.30 -7.03 3.97
C CYS A 373 -10.25 -8.07 3.36
N GLU A 374 -11.52 -7.96 3.71
CA GLU A 374 -12.67 -8.77 3.25
C GLU A 374 -12.62 -10.25 3.64
N ILE A 375 -11.78 -10.65 4.61
CA ILE A 375 -11.80 -12.02 5.17
C ILE A 375 -13.09 -12.19 5.97
N ASN A 376 -13.98 -13.08 5.50
CA ASN A 376 -15.28 -13.34 6.14
C ASN A 376 -15.42 -14.80 6.58
N PRO A 377 -15.08 -15.13 7.83
CA PRO A 377 -15.12 -16.52 8.32
C PRO A 377 -16.54 -17.13 8.38
N LEU A 378 -17.58 -16.27 8.41
CA LEU A 378 -18.96 -16.78 8.43
C LEU A 378 -19.41 -17.32 7.07
N LEU A 379 -18.76 -16.90 5.99
CA LEU A 379 -19.01 -17.36 4.63
C LEU A 379 -18.00 -18.42 4.18
N ASP A 380 -16.93 -18.64 4.97
CA ASP A 380 -15.87 -19.54 4.61
C ASP A 380 -16.26 -21.01 4.81
N THR A 381 -15.82 -21.85 3.88
CA THR A 381 -16.03 -23.30 3.98
C THR A 381 -14.71 -23.99 4.31
N LEU A 382 -14.68 -24.72 5.40
CA LEU A 382 -13.49 -25.45 5.89
C LEU A 382 -12.29 -24.54 6.17
N ASN A 383 -12.49 -23.28 6.47
CA ASN A 383 -11.44 -22.27 6.69
C ASN A 383 -10.49 -22.07 5.49
N THR A 384 -10.92 -22.42 4.28
CA THR A 384 -10.05 -22.37 3.09
C THR A 384 -9.55 -20.97 2.79
N MET A 385 -10.44 -19.95 2.88
CA MET A 385 -10.08 -18.57 2.70
C MET A 385 -9.08 -18.10 3.74
N VAL A 386 -9.38 -18.37 5.01
CA VAL A 386 -8.52 -17.96 6.14
C VAL A 386 -7.13 -18.58 6.01
N GLU A 387 -7.04 -19.85 5.62
CA GLU A 387 -5.77 -20.56 5.41
C GLU A 387 -4.97 -20.01 4.23
N ASN A 388 -5.64 -19.67 3.14
CA ASN A 388 -5.01 -19.06 1.97
C ASN A 388 -4.52 -17.63 2.31
N SER A 389 -5.33 -16.86 3.03
CA SER A 389 -4.97 -15.53 3.51
C SER A 389 -3.78 -15.57 4.47
N LEU A 390 -3.71 -16.56 5.35
CA LEU A 390 -2.56 -16.77 6.23
C LEU A 390 -1.27 -16.97 5.45
N GLY A 391 -1.29 -17.83 4.41
CA GLY A 391 -0.09 -18.08 3.58
C GLY A 391 0.42 -16.81 2.87
N ILE A 392 -0.50 -15.94 2.42
CA ILE A 392 -0.16 -14.66 1.82
C ILE A 392 0.41 -13.71 2.90
N PHE A 393 -0.25 -13.63 4.05
CA PHE A 393 0.17 -12.80 5.18
C PHE A 393 1.58 -13.18 5.67
N GLU A 394 1.89 -14.50 5.81
CA GLU A 394 3.23 -14.97 6.16
C GLU A 394 4.28 -14.51 5.14
N THR A 395 3.99 -14.65 3.84
CA THR A 395 4.88 -14.19 2.77
C THR A 395 5.15 -12.69 2.84
N VAL A 396 4.12 -11.90 3.11
CA VAL A 396 4.20 -10.44 3.24
C VAL A 396 5.05 -10.04 4.45
N VAL A 397 4.78 -10.63 5.61
CA VAL A 397 5.56 -10.36 6.84
C VAL A 397 7.04 -10.69 6.63
N ASP A 398 7.33 -11.83 5.98
CA ASP A 398 8.69 -12.23 5.65
C ASP A 398 9.37 -11.23 4.71
N ALA A 399 8.67 -10.79 3.68
CA ALA A 399 9.22 -9.81 2.73
C ALA A 399 9.55 -8.46 3.40
N ILE A 400 8.66 -7.98 4.27
CA ILE A 400 8.86 -6.74 5.03
C ILE A 400 10.01 -6.93 6.03
N ALA A 401 10.03 -7.99 6.82
CA ALA A 401 11.07 -8.27 7.81
C ALA A 401 12.46 -8.34 7.15
N ASN A 402 12.59 -9.09 6.04
CA ASN A 402 13.83 -9.18 5.30
C ASN A 402 14.30 -7.80 4.79
N ARG A 403 13.38 -6.95 4.33
CA ARG A 403 13.72 -5.58 3.91
C ARG A 403 14.21 -4.71 5.08
N LEU A 404 13.59 -4.85 6.27
CA LEU A 404 13.96 -4.09 7.47
C LEU A 404 15.29 -4.57 8.08
N GLU A 405 15.60 -5.88 8.01
CA GLU A 405 16.86 -6.45 8.50
C GLU A 405 18.08 -6.05 7.65
N VAL A 406 17.87 -5.86 6.34
CA VAL A 406 18.92 -5.39 5.42
C VAL A 406 19.25 -3.92 5.64
N THR A 407 18.35 -3.16 6.27
CA THR A 407 18.65 -1.78 6.67
C THR A 407 19.53 -1.81 7.91
N PRO A 408 20.80 -1.36 7.90
CA PRO A 408 21.69 -1.40 9.05
C PRO A 408 21.00 -0.73 10.24
N LYS A 409 20.95 -1.42 11.37
CA LYS A 409 20.56 -0.78 12.65
C LYS A 409 21.63 0.24 12.97
N VAL A 410 21.27 1.53 12.92
CA VAL A 410 22.12 2.65 13.33
C VAL A 410 22.26 2.63 14.86
#